data_8665177939ee3d601f8d0fdec94ddd61
#
_entry.id   8665177939ee3d601f8d0fdec94ddd61
#
_cell.length_a   1.000
_cell.length_b   1.000
_cell.length_c   1.000
_cell.angle_alpha   90.00
_cell.angle_beta   90.00
_cell.angle_gamma   90.00
#
_symmetry.space_group_name_H-M   'P 1'
#
loop_
_entity.id
_entity.type
_entity.pdbx_description
1 polymer ?
#
loop_
_entity_poly.entity_id
_entity_poly.type
_entity_poly.pdbx_seq_one_letter_code
_entity_poly.pdbx_strand_id
1 'polypeptide(L)'
;MEERKIERNLGPQPIDAKMEELGLSNHALVEAWPGQLSHKSVSMARKGRRLTIHMQELVVGAFNNAARAVKPDWTDLSKKDLFDY
;
A
#
# COMPACT_ATOMS: atom_id res chain seq x y z
N MET A 1 -21.63 14.33 -19.73
CA MET A 1 -21.28 14.02 -19.13
C MET A 1 -20.79 13.94 -18.46
N GLU A 2 -20.37 14.09 -18.47
CA GLU A 2 -19.84 13.76 -17.81
C GLU A 2 -19.80 13.75 -16.70
N GLU A 3 -19.70 13.38 -16.49
CA GLU A 3 -19.85 13.22 -15.44
C GLU A 3 -18.92 13.49 -14.67
N ARG A 4 -18.95 14.09 -13.79
CA ARG A 4 -18.00 14.25 -13.10
C ARG A 4 -18.00 13.38 -12.11
N LYS A 5 -17.45 12.43 -12.11
CA LYS A 5 -17.47 11.62 -11.02
C LYS A 5 -16.23 11.78 -10.24
N ILE A 6 -16.32 11.57 -8.92
CA ILE A 6 -15.12 11.59 -8.08
C ILE A 6 -14.27 10.41 -8.45
N GLU A 7 -13.03 10.69 -8.73
CA GLU A 7 -12.12 9.65 -9.14
C GLU A 7 -11.67 8.85 -7.93
N ARG A 8 -12.01 7.57 -7.90
CA ARG A 8 -11.65 6.71 -6.79
C ARG A 8 -10.56 5.72 -7.14
N ASN A 9 -10.45 5.40 -8.41
CA ASN A 9 -9.38 4.54 -8.88
C ASN A 9 -8.37 5.39 -9.60
N LEU A 10 -7.23 5.57 -8.96
CA LEU A 10 -6.19 6.45 -9.46
C LEU A 10 -5.13 5.72 -10.26
N GLY A 11 -5.38 4.43 -10.54
CA GLY A 11 -4.44 3.61 -11.26
C GLY A 11 -3.45 2.95 -10.31
N PRO A 12 -2.69 1.98 -10.80
CA PRO A 12 -1.73 1.28 -9.93
C PRO A 12 -0.80 2.27 -9.26
N GLN A 13 -0.58 2.09 -7.97
CA GLN A 13 0.24 2.99 -7.19
C GLN A 13 1.67 2.46 -7.07
N PRO A 14 2.63 3.34 -6.76
CA PRO A 14 4.03 2.90 -6.63
C PRO A 14 4.21 1.73 -5.67
N ILE A 15 3.35 1.61 -4.65
CA ILE A 15 3.44 0.51 -3.71
C ILE A 15 3.33 -0.84 -4.43
N ASP A 16 2.50 -0.89 -5.49
CA ASP A 16 2.30 -2.15 -6.21
C ASP A 16 3.62 -2.64 -6.82
N ALA A 17 4.33 -1.76 -7.53
CA ALA A 17 5.59 -2.12 -8.13
C ALA A 17 6.64 -2.48 -7.08
N LYS A 18 6.65 -1.75 -5.98
CA LYS A 18 7.63 -2.03 -4.93
C LYS A 18 7.38 -3.35 -4.25
N MET A 19 6.12 -3.72 -4.06
CA MET A 19 5.78 -5.02 -3.51
C MET A 19 6.21 -6.14 -4.45
N GLU A 20 5.98 -5.94 -5.75
CA GLU A 20 6.42 -6.93 -6.74
C GLU A 20 7.94 -7.08 -6.70
N GLU A 21 8.62 -5.97 -6.64
CA GLU A 21 10.08 -5.94 -6.61
C GLU A 21 10.65 -6.71 -5.43
N LEU A 22 10.00 -6.59 -4.28
CA LEU A 22 10.45 -7.25 -3.05
C LEU A 22 9.85 -8.64 -2.88
N GLY A 23 8.97 -9.06 -3.77
CA GLY A 23 8.30 -10.34 -3.65
C GLY A 23 7.30 -10.39 -2.51
N LEU A 24 6.73 -9.24 -2.16
CA LEU A 24 5.75 -9.18 -1.07
C LEU A 24 4.35 -9.40 -1.59
N SER A 25 3.61 -10.26 -0.91
CA SER A 25 2.20 -10.51 -1.22
C SER A 25 1.31 -9.65 -0.33
N ASN A 26 0.02 -9.59 -0.67
CA ASN A 26 -0.93 -8.92 0.20
C ASN A 26 -0.91 -9.54 1.59
N HIS A 27 -0.81 -10.86 1.64
CA HIS A 27 -0.76 -11.59 2.92
C HIS A 27 0.41 -11.15 3.78
N ALA A 28 1.56 -10.88 3.15
CA ALA A 28 2.75 -10.44 3.88
C ALA A 28 2.50 -9.14 4.63
N LEU A 29 1.78 -8.19 3.99
CA LEU A 29 1.46 -6.93 4.64
C LEU A 29 0.45 -7.11 5.75
N VAL A 30 -0.55 -7.96 5.53
CA VAL A 30 -1.55 -8.22 6.56
C VAL A 30 -0.89 -8.83 7.80
N GLU A 31 0.04 -9.75 7.59
CA GLU A 31 0.75 -10.37 8.70
C GLU A 31 1.70 -9.41 9.41
N ALA A 32 2.24 -8.47 8.66
CA ALA A 32 3.14 -7.48 9.25
C ALA A 32 2.41 -6.49 10.15
N TRP A 33 1.08 -6.43 10.05
CA TRP A 33 0.28 -5.50 10.84
C TRP A 33 -1.04 -6.16 11.23
N PRO A 34 -0.97 -7.20 12.08
CA PRO A 34 -2.16 -8.01 12.39
C PRO A 34 -3.26 -7.19 13.04
N GLY A 35 -4.49 -7.46 12.63
CA GLY A 35 -5.65 -6.82 13.22
C GLY A 35 -5.96 -5.43 12.71
N GLN A 36 -5.08 -4.86 11.89
CA GLN A 36 -5.26 -3.49 11.38
C GLN A 36 -5.56 -3.46 9.89
N LEU A 37 -5.09 -4.45 9.16
CA LEU A 37 -5.26 -4.49 7.71
C LEU A 37 -5.95 -5.77 7.30
N SER A 38 -6.67 -5.69 6.17
CA SER A 38 -7.25 -6.86 5.53
C SER A 38 -6.62 -7.01 4.14
N HIS A 39 -6.75 -8.19 3.56
CA HIS A 39 -6.28 -8.41 2.20
C HIS A 39 -6.96 -7.45 1.24
N LYS A 40 -8.23 -7.15 1.49
CA LYS A 40 -8.97 -6.22 0.65
C LYS A 40 -8.36 -4.83 0.71
N SER A 41 -7.99 -4.37 1.90
CA SER A 41 -7.38 -3.05 2.05
C SER A 41 -6.08 -2.94 1.29
N VAL A 42 -5.23 -3.97 1.38
CA VAL A 42 -3.97 -3.96 0.68
C VAL A 42 -4.19 -3.99 -0.83
N SER A 43 -5.14 -4.82 -1.27
CA SER A 43 -5.47 -4.90 -2.69
C SER A 43 -5.93 -3.56 -3.22
N MET A 44 -6.79 -2.85 -2.47
CA MET A 44 -7.25 -1.54 -2.87
C MET A 44 -6.11 -0.53 -2.95
N ALA A 45 -5.18 -0.61 -1.99
CA ALA A 45 -4.03 0.28 -2.00
C ALA A 45 -3.19 0.09 -3.27
N ARG A 46 -2.96 -1.16 -3.65
CA ARG A 46 -2.13 -1.46 -4.82
C ARG A 46 -2.80 -1.04 -6.12
N LYS A 47 -4.11 -1.17 -6.18
CA LYS A 47 -4.86 -0.84 -7.40
C LYS A 47 -5.11 0.64 -7.58
N GLY A 48 -4.83 1.42 -6.56
CA GLY A 48 -5.00 2.86 -6.66
C GLY A 48 -6.34 3.37 -6.19
N ARG A 49 -7.08 2.57 -5.41
CA ARG A 49 -8.30 3.06 -4.79
C ARG A 49 -7.93 4.10 -3.76
N ARG A 50 -8.58 5.26 -3.83
CA ARG A 50 -8.26 6.34 -2.90
C ARG A 50 -8.56 5.91 -1.46
N LEU A 51 -7.57 6.02 -0.59
CA LEU A 51 -7.70 5.64 0.80
C LEU A 51 -7.68 6.88 1.69
N THR A 52 -8.25 6.75 2.89
CA THR A 52 -8.13 7.82 3.87
C THR A 52 -6.67 7.93 4.29
N ILE A 53 -6.32 9.08 4.86
CA ILE A 53 -4.95 9.29 5.32
C ILE A 53 -4.57 8.25 6.38
N HIS A 54 -5.51 7.96 7.28
CA HIS A 54 -5.26 6.96 8.31
C HIS A 54 -4.95 5.59 7.71
N MET A 55 -5.74 5.18 6.72
CA MET A 55 -5.52 3.88 6.07
C MET A 55 -4.22 3.88 5.29
N GLN A 56 -3.88 4.99 4.65
CA GLN A 56 -2.60 5.10 3.95
C GLN A 56 -1.44 4.88 4.91
N GLU A 57 -1.52 5.48 6.10
CA GLU A 57 -0.46 5.34 7.07
C GLU A 57 -0.34 3.92 7.60
N LEU A 58 -1.47 3.24 7.78
CA LEU A 58 -1.43 1.83 8.18
C LEU A 58 -0.74 0.99 7.12
N VAL A 59 -1.08 1.23 5.86
CA VAL A 59 -0.48 0.47 4.76
C VAL A 59 1.01 0.74 4.67
N VAL A 60 1.41 2.01 4.82
CA VAL A 60 2.83 2.37 4.79
C VAL A 60 3.59 1.65 5.90
N GLY A 61 3.04 1.66 7.12
CA GLY A 61 3.69 0.98 8.24
C GLY A 61 3.82 -0.51 8.00
N ALA A 62 2.75 -1.12 7.50
CA ALA A 62 2.77 -2.56 7.21
C ALA A 62 3.77 -2.89 6.10
N PHE A 63 3.81 -2.05 5.07
CA PHE A 63 4.75 -2.26 3.97
C PHE A 63 6.19 -2.22 4.47
N ASN A 64 6.52 -1.20 5.27
CA ASN A 64 7.88 -1.07 5.77
C ASN A 64 8.25 -2.23 6.68
N ASN A 65 7.32 -2.68 7.52
CA ASN A 65 7.58 -3.83 8.38
C ASN A 65 7.85 -5.09 7.55
N ALA A 66 7.03 -5.32 6.53
CA ALA A 66 7.21 -6.48 5.67
C ALA A 66 8.50 -6.40 4.87
N ALA A 67 8.83 -5.19 4.41
CA ALA A 67 10.07 -4.98 3.65
C ALA A 67 11.30 -5.27 4.51
N ARG A 68 11.27 -4.83 5.76
CA ARG A 68 12.39 -5.09 6.67
C ARG A 68 12.56 -6.59 6.94
N ALA A 69 11.49 -7.34 6.89
CA ALA A 69 11.56 -8.78 7.12
C ALA A 69 12.32 -9.50 6.01
N VAL A 70 12.19 -9.00 4.77
CA VAL A 70 12.92 -9.60 3.64
C VAL A 70 14.23 -8.90 3.35
N LYS A 71 14.39 -7.68 3.82
CA LYS A 71 15.58 -6.89 3.55
C LYS A 71 15.95 -6.13 4.82
N PRO A 72 16.76 -6.74 5.70
CA PRO A 72 17.03 -6.16 7.01
C PRO A 72 17.60 -4.75 7.00
N ASP A 73 18.28 -4.36 5.93
CA ASP A 73 18.84 -3.02 5.82
C ASP A 73 17.89 -2.06 5.10
N TRP A 74 16.63 -2.40 5.05
CA TRP A 74 15.61 -1.59 4.38
C TRP A 74 15.51 -0.21 5.03
N THR A 75 15.52 0.82 4.19
CA THR A 75 15.26 2.18 4.64
C THR A 75 13.78 2.48 4.42
N ASP A 76 13.09 2.83 5.50
CA ASP A 76 11.65 3.04 5.43
C ASP A 76 11.28 4.09 4.40
N LEU A 77 10.19 3.82 3.69
CA LEU A 77 9.63 4.76 2.72
C LEU A 77 8.47 5.50 3.35
N SER A 78 8.21 6.68 2.82
CA SER A 78 7.11 7.50 3.31
C SER A 78 5.87 7.28 2.45
N LYS A 79 4.78 7.90 2.88
CA LYS A 79 3.53 7.83 2.14
C LYS A 79 3.71 8.35 0.71
N LYS A 80 4.52 9.36 0.52
CA LYS A 80 4.75 9.94 -0.81
C LYS A 80 5.45 8.97 -1.75
N ASP A 81 6.21 8.05 -1.18
CA ASP A 81 6.94 7.07 -1.99
C ASP A 81 6.05 5.94 -2.46
N LEU A 82 4.96 5.69 -1.76
CA LEU A 82 4.10 4.55 -2.03
C LEU A 82 2.78 4.93 -2.71
N PHE A 83 2.36 6.16 -2.56
CA PHE A 83 1.13 6.65 -3.18
C PHE A 83 1.41 7.95 -3.90
N ASP A 84 0.80 8.11 -5.06
CA ASP A 84 1.01 9.31 -5.86
C ASP A 84 -0.17 10.29 -5.79
N TYR A 85 -0.98 10.17 -4.75
CA TYR A 85 -2.08 11.12 -4.54
C TYR A 85 -2.08 11.68 -3.13
#